data_c5330b37707acaaf086f760e86495cda
#
_entry.id   c5330b37707acaaf086f760e86495cda
#
_cell.length_a   1.000
_cell.length_b   1.000
_cell.length_c   1.000
_cell.angle_alpha   90.00
_cell.angle_beta   90.00
_cell.angle_gamma   90.00
#
_symmetry.space_group_name_H-M   'P 1'
#
loop_
_entity.id
_entity.type
_entity.pdbx_description
1 polymer ?
#
loop_
_entity_poly.entity_id
_entity_poly.type
_entity_poly.pdbx_seq_one_letter_code
_entity_poly.pdbx_strand_id
1 'polypeptide(L)'
;RVNLNVIGVDGRPAVKSLVTILSEWLVFRKATVKRRLTYRLERVERRMHLLEGYLIAFLNIDEVIRIIREEESPKPILMETFAITDVQAEAILDLKLRNLAKLEEMKIRGEQDELAAERDTLEKTLGSDARLKTLIKRELKAVAEQHGDARRSPLAVREEAKAFSELELASVDPLTI
;
A
#
# COMPACT_ATOMS: atom_id res chain seq x y z
N ARG A 1 35.35 1.45 -13.89
CA ARG A 1 34.83 0.75 -12.68
C ARG A 1 34.18 1.81 -11.79
N VAL A 2 32.90 1.63 -11.42
CA VAL A 2 32.19 2.59 -10.57
C VAL A 2 32.02 1.96 -9.18
N ASN A 3 32.44 2.66 -8.14
CA ASN A 3 32.18 2.27 -6.77
C ASN A 3 30.95 3.04 -6.27
N LEU A 4 29.93 2.28 -5.84
CA LEU A 4 28.69 2.85 -5.31
C LEU A 4 28.78 2.93 -3.78
N ASN A 5 29.10 4.11 -3.28
CA ASN A 5 29.03 4.43 -1.84
C ASN A 5 27.58 4.85 -1.54
N VAL A 6 26.86 4.04 -0.80
CA VAL A 6 25.43 4.27 -0.48
C VAL A 6 25.17 3.99 0.99
N ILE A 7 24.16 4.67 1.53
CA ILE A 7 23.59 4.32 2.83
C ILE A 7 22.50 3.30 2.57
N GLY A 8 22.67 2.09 3.11
CA GLY A 8 21.72 1.00 2.97
C GLY A 8 20.47 1.16 3.85
N VAL A 9 19.58 0.17 3.79
CA VAL A 9 18.39 0.11 4.64
C VAL A 9 18.74 0.00 6.13
N ASP A 10 19.95 -0.49 6.43
CA ASP A 10 20.54 -0.58 7.75
C ASP A 10 21.05 0.78 8.33
N GLY A 11 20.96 1.85 7.55
CA GLY A 11 21.41 3.19 7.92
C GLY A 11 22.92 3.37 7.93
N ARG A 12 23.70 2.39 7.44
CA ARG A 12 25.18 2.42 7.44
C ARG A 12 25.72 2.72 6.04
N PRO A 13 26.71 3.62 5.92
CA PRO A 13 27.38 3.85 4.66
C PRO A 13 28.29 2.65 4.32
N ALA A 14 28.18 2.15 3.11
CA ALA A 14 29.00 1.04 2.60
C ALA A 14 29.13 1.09 1.08
N VAL A 15 30.19 0.49 0.57
CA VAL A 15 30.32 0.21 -0.87
C VAL A 15 29.50 -1.03 -1.19
N LYS A 16 28.45 -0.87 -2.00
CA LYS A 16 27.55 -1.98 -2.36
C LYS A 16 27.51 -2.18 -3.87
N SER A 17 27.34 -3.44 -4.27
CA SER A 17 27.08 -3.77 -5.66
C SER A 17 25.65 -3.34 -6.05
N LEU A 18 25.41 -3.10 -7.33
CA LEU A 18 24.05 -2.78 -7.83
C LEU A 18 23.06 -3.87 -7.47
N VAL A 19 23.46 -5.14 -7.57
CA VAL A 19 22.58 -6.29 -7.23
C VAL A 19 22.19 -6.23 -5.75
N THR A 20 23.14 -5.96 -4.86
CA THR A 20 22.88 -5.81 -3.42
C THR A 20 21.90 -4.68 -3.14
N ILE A 21 22.12 -3.51 -3.74
CA ILE A 21 21.24 -2.33 -3.59
C ILE A 21 19.80 -2.67 -4.04
N LEU A 22 19.65 -3.27 -5.21
CA LEU A 22 18.34 -3.65 -5.74
C LEU A 22 17.65 -4.71 -4.88
N SER A 23 18.41 -5.68 -4.35
CA SER A 23 17.87 -6.72 -3.46
C SER A 23 17.37 -6.13 -2.13
N GLU A 24 18.15 -5.25 -1.51
CA GLU A 24 17.74 -4.53 -0.30
C GLU A 24 16.50 -3.65 -0.56
N TRP A 25 16.49 -2.96 -1.69
CA TRP A 25 15.35 -2.15 -2.08
C TRP A 25 14.08 -2.99 -2.27
N LEU A 26 14.18 -4.18 -2.88
CA LEU A 26 13.03 -5.07 -3.04
C LEU A 26 12.48 -5.55 -1.69
N VAL A 27 13.34 -5.85 -0.72
CA VAL A 27 12.92 -6.20 0.65
C VAL A 27 12.17 -5.01 1.29
N PHE A 28 12.74 -3.82 1.21
CA PHE A 28 12.10 -2.60 1.70
C PHE A 28 10.75 -2.32 1.00
N ARG A 29 10.72 -2.44 -0.34
CA ARG A 29 9.50 -2.24 -1.13
C ARG A 29 8.40 -3.22 -0.72
N LYS A 30 8.74 -4.51 -0.53
CA LYS A 30 7.81 -5.54 -0.07
C LYS A 30 7.20 -5.17 1.29
N ALA A 31 8.04 -4.78 2.25
CA ALA A 31 7.58 -4.36 3.58
C ALA A 31 6.67 -3.12 3.50
N THR A 32 7.01 -2.15 2.67
CA THR A 32 6.22 -0.92 2.47
C THR A 32 4.87 -1.21 1.83
N VAL A 33 4.82 -2.06 0.80
CA VAL A 33 3.56 -2.47 0.17
C VAL A 33 2.69 -3.24 1.16
N LYS A 34 3.27 -4.16 1.93
CA LYS A 34 2.54 -4.89 2.98
C LYS A 34 1.90 -3.93 3.99
N ARG A 35 2.65 -2.97 4.52
CA ARG A 35 2.11 -1.95 5.45
C ARG A 35 0.99 -1.13 4.82
N ARG A 36 1.14 -0.72 3.56
CA ARG A 36 0.11 0.03 2.81
C ARG A 36 -1.19 -0.77 2.70
N LEU A 37 -1.09 -2.06 2.35
CA LEU A 37 -2.27 -2.92 2.23
C LEU A 37 -2.92 -3.22 3.59
N THR A 38 -2.12 -3.44 4.64
CA THR A 38 -2.62 -3.62 6.00
C THR A 38 -3.40 -2.39 6.48
N TYR A 39 -2.83 -1.19 6.31
CA TYR A 39 -3.52 0.05 6.65
C TYR A 39 -4.83 0.24 5.86
N ARG A 40 -4.83 -0.14 4.58
CA ARG A 40 -6.04 -0.10 3.76
C ARG A 40 -7.11 -1.07 4.26
N LEU A 41 -6.70 -2.29 4.62
CA LEU A 41 -7.58 -3.31 5.20
C LEU A 41 -8.22 -2.80 6.49
N GLU A 42 -7.44 -2.27 7.42
CA GLU A 42 -7.95 -1.68 8.67
C GLU A 42 -8.95 -0.54 8.44
N ARG A 43 -8.75 0.26 7.39
CA ARG A 43 -9.70 1.31 7.01
C ARG A 43 -11.01 0.74 6.49
N VAL A 44 -10.93 -0.29 5.65
CA VAL A 44 -12.10 -0.99 5.11
C VAL A 44 -12.89 -1.64 6.25
N GLU A 45 -12.23 -2.35 7.14
CA GLU A 45 -12.86 -3.00 8.30
C GLU A 45 -13.55 -1.99 9.22
N ARG A 46 -12.87 -0.88 9.55
CA ARG A 46 -13.50 0.19 10.34
C ARG A 46 -14.74 0.78 9.66
N ARG A 47 -14.69 0.98 8.35
CA ARG A 47 -15.85 1.51 7.62
C ARG A 47 -16.99 0.51 7.57
N MET A 48 -16.70 -0.77 7.32
CA MET A 48 -17.69 -1.84 7.35
C MET A 48 -18.37 -1.95 8.72
N HIS A 49 -17.59 -1.87 9.80
CA HIS A 49 -18.11 -1.89 11.15
C HIS A 49 -19.12 -0.75 11.42
N LEU A 50 -18.84 0.46 10.93
CA LEU A 50 -19.81 1.58 11.02
C LEU A 50 -21.07 1.34 10.19
N LEU A 51 -20.93 0.81 8.97
CA LEU A 51 -22.06 0.51 8.09
C LEU A 51 -22.97 -0.57 8.68
N GLU A 52 -22.41 -1.55 9.38
CA GLU A 52 -23.18 -2.56 10.12
C GLU A 52 -24.04 -1.89 11.20
N GLY A 53 -23.49 -0.97 11.97
CA GLY A 53 -24.23 -0.18 12.95
C GLY A 53 -25.36 0.65 12.31
N TYR A 54 -25.09 1.29 11.17
CA TYR A 54 -26.11 2.04 10.44
C TYR A 54 -27.24 1.16 9.94
N LEU A 55 -26.95 -0.05 9.44
CA LEU A 55 -28.00 -0.98 9.02
C LEU A 55 -28.89 -1.44 10.18
N ILE A 56 -28.29 -1.71 11.35
CA ILE A 56 -29.06 -2.06 12.57
C ILE A 56 -29.99 -0.91 12.93
N ALA A 57 -29.50 0.32 12.97
CA ALA A 57 -30.30 1.51 13.24
C ALA A 57 -31.41 1.71 12.23
N PHE A 58 -31.11 1.46 10.95
CA PHE A 58 -32.08 1.62 9.87
C PHE A 58 -33.24 0.63 9.96
N LEU A 59 -32.92 -0.63 10.25
CA LEU A 59 -33.94 -1.68 10.40
C LEU A 59 -34.83 -1.48 11.64
N ASN A 60 -34.33 -0.74 12.65
CA ASN A 60 -35.00 -0.53 13.92
C ASN A 60 -35.22 0.96 14.22
N ILE A 61 -35.48 1.76 13.18
CA ILE A 61 -35.46 3.21 13.27
C ILE A 61 -36.43 3.77 14.32
N ASP A 62 -37.63 3.21 14.41
CA ASP A 62 -38.65 3.66 15.38
C ASP A 62 -38.18 3.49 16.81
N GLU A 63 -37.54 2.36 17.11
CA GLU A 63 -37.01 2.07 18.43
C GLU A 63 -35.79 2.95 18.75
N VAL A 64 -34.92 3.18 17.78
CA VAL A 64 -33.78 4.13 17.92
C VAL A 64 -34.28 5.54 18.24
N ILE A 65 -35.31 6.01 17.53
CA ILE A 65 -35.92 7.33 17.78
C ILE A 65 -36.57 7.38 19.16
N ARG A 66 -37.27 6.30 19.56
CA ARG A 66 -37.88 6.20 20.90
C ARG A 66 -36.83 6.35 22.00
N ILE A 67 -35.75 5.55 21.93
CA ILE A 67 -34.65 5.61 22.90
C ILE A 67 -34.04 7.01 22.97
N ILE A 68 -33.76 7.64 21.83
CA ILE A 68 -33.15 8.99 21.78
C ILE A 68 -34.07 10.04 22.42
N ARG A 69 -35.40 9.87 22.34
CA ARG A 69 -36.36 10.85 22.86
C ARG A 69 -36.74 10.64 24.32
N GLU A 70 -36.74 9.42 24.80
CA GLU A 70 -37.26 9.07 26.12
C GLU A 70 -36.17 8.92 27.18
N GLU A 71 -34.95 8.64 26.75
CA GLU A 71 -33.85 8.34 27.68
C GLU A 71 -32.89 9.52 27.87
N GLU A 72 -32.49 9.79 29.10
CA GLU A 72 -31.49 10.80 29.45
C GLU A 72 -30.09 10.47 28.89
N SER A 73 -29.78 9.19 28.80
CA SER A 73 -28.50 8.66 28.31
C SER A 73 -28.74 7.61 27.22
N PRO A 74 -29.01 7.99 25.98
CA PRO A 74 -29.42 7.06 24.92
C PRO A 74 -28.29 6.11 24.48
N LYS A 75 -27.02 6.51 24.58
CA LYS A 75 -25.89 5.73 24.09
C LYS A 75 -25.74 4.36 24.74
N PRO A 76 -25.67 4.21 26.09
CA PRO A 76 -25.58 2.89 26.73
C PRO A 76 -26.81 2.02 26.45
N ILE A 77 -28.00 2.60 26.35
CA ILE A 77 -29.24 1.85 26.07
C ILE A 77 -29.25 1.35 24.63
N LEU A 78 -28.80 2.13 23.67
CA LEU A 78 -28.61 1.68 22.28
C LEU A 78 -27.62 0.51 22.21
N MET A 79 -26.51 0.58 22.95
CA MET A 79 -25.51 -0.48 23.00
C MET A 79 -26.08 -1.77 23.56
N GLU A 80 -26.85 -1.69 24.63
CA GLU A 80 -27.47 -2.86 25.28
C GLU A 80 -28.59 -3.45 24.40
N THR A 81 -29.48 -2.60 23.88
CA THR A 81 -30.65 -3.04 23.09
C THR A 81 -30.26 -3.71 21.80
N PHE A 82 -29.29 -3.15 21.08
CA PHE A 82 -28.92 -3.63 19.76
C PHE A 82 -27.61 -4.41 19.73
N ALA A 83 -26.96 -4.63 20.87
CA ALA A 83 -25.66 -5.28 21.01
C ALA A 83 -24.57 -4.65 20.09
N ILE A 84 -24.61 -3.32 19.96
CA ILE A 84 -23.67 -2.54 19.14
C ILE A 84 -22.51 -2.00 19.98
N THR A 85 -21.42 -1.69 19.31
CA THR A 85 -20.24 -1.13 19.98
C THR A 85 -20.41 0.37 20.29
N ASP A 86 -19.58 0.88 21.19
CA ASP A 86 -19.52 2.31 21.54
C ASP A 86 -19.35 3.20 20.30
N VAL A 87 -18.46 2.80 19.38
CA VAL A 87 -18.18 3.53 18.14
C VAL A 87 -19.40 3.54 17.21
N GLN A 88 -20.13 2.43 17.13
CA GLN A 88 -21.35 2.34 16.33
C GLN A 88 -22.47 3.18 16.94
N ALA A 89 -22.64 3.13 18.27
CA ALA A 89 -23.65 3.93 18.96
C ALA A 89 -23.41 5.45 18.77
N GLU A 90 -22.17 5.89 18.91
CA GLU A 90 -21.78 7.29 18.63
C GLU A 90 -22.09 7.69 17.19
N ALA A 91 -21.70 6.84 16.24
CA ALA A 91 -21.97 7.10 14.83
C ALA A 91 -23.47 7.18 14.49
N ILE A 92 -24.31 6.39 15.19
CA ILE A 92 -25.78 6.44 15.05
C ILE A 92 -26.32 7.75 15.59
N LEU A 93 -25.86 8.22 16.74
CA LEU A 93 -26.28 9.48 17.35
C LEU A 93 -25.87 10.69 16.49
N ASP A 94 -24.75 10.60 15.79
CA ASP A 94 -24.27 11.65 14.88
C ASP A 94 -24.96 11.64 13.52
N LEU A 95 -25.85 10.67 13.24
CA LEU A 95 -26.56 10.59 11.96
C LEU A 95 -27.47 11.78 11.73
N LYS A 96 -27.33 12.40 10.56
CA LYS A 96 -28.28 13.44 10.10
C LYS A 96 -29.59 12.79 9.71
N LEU A 97 -30.72 13.35 10.15
CA LEU A 97 -32.06 12.86 9.83
C LEU A 97 -32.30 12.60 8.34
N ARG A 98 -31.73 13.42 7.45
CA ARG A 98 -31.80 13.22 5.99
C ARG A 98 -31.20 11.89 5.52
N ASN A 99 -30.25 11.34 6.26
CA ASN A 99 -29.57 10.10 5.91
C ASN A 99 -30.40 8.87 6.31
N LEU A 100 -31.53 9.05 6.98
CA LEU A 100 -32.49 8.01 7.34
C LEU A 100 -33.51 7.73 6.22
N ALA A 101 -33.37 8.36 5.06
CA ALA A 101 -34.24 8.10 3.92
C ALA A 101 -34.00 6.71 3.31
N LYS A 102 -35.05 6.06 2.82
CA LYS A 102 -35.02 4.69 2.26
C LYS A 102 -33.98 4.49 1.13
N LEU A 103 -33.64 5.55 0.39
CA LEU A 103 -32.59 5.52 -0.63
C LEU A 103 -31.19 5.34 -0.04
N GLU A 104 -30.96 5.73 1.20
CA GLU A 104 -29.67 5.55 1.85
C GLU A 104 -29.42 4.12 2.29
N GLU A 105 -30.45 3.33 2.64
CA GLU A 105 -30.30 1.89 2.92
C GLU A 105 -29.69 1.15 1.73
N MET A 106 -30.19 1.40 0.53
CA MET A 106 -29.66 0.78 -0.69
C MET A 106 -28.21 1.17 -0.95
N LYS A 107 -27.83 2.43 -0.66
CA LYS A 107 -26.45 2.89 -0.78
C LYS A 107 -25.53 2.24 0.26
N ILE A 108 -26.00 2.14 1.50
CA ILE A 108 -25.24 1.49 2.58
C ILE A 108 -24.98 0.02 2.25
N ARG A 109 -25.99 -0.72 1.75
CA ARG A 109 -25.82 -2.11 1.33
C ARG A 109 -24.84 -2.23 0.14
N GLY A 110 -24.97 -1.37 -0.87
CA GLY A 110 -24.06 -1.34 -2.01
C GLY A 110 -22.61 -1.04 -1.59
N GLU A 111 -22.40 -0.04 -0.71
CA GLU A 111 -21.08 0.25 -0.15
C GLU A 111 -20.52 -0.92 0.67
N GLN A 112 -21.37 -1.61 1.41
CA GLN A 112 -20.98 -2.78 2.21
C GLN A 112 -20.50 -3.94 1.32
N ASP A 113 -21.21 -4.21 0.23
CA ASP A 113 -20.83 -5.26 -0.74
C ASP A 113 -19.51 -4.93 -1.43
N GLU A 114 -19.30 -3.67 -1.84
CA GLU A 114 -18.04 -3.21 -2.43
C GLU A 114 -16.86 -3.34 -1.45
N LEU A 115 -17.04 -2.91 -0.21
CA LEU A 115 -16.02 -3.02 0.82
C LEU A 115 -15.73 -4.47 1.22
N ALA A 116 -16.74 -5.34 1.22
CA ALA A 116 -16.56 -6.77 1.47
C ALA A 116 -15.70 -7.42 0.36
N ALA A 117 -15.95 -7.09 -0.89
CA ALA A 117 -15.13 -7.56 -2.02
C ALA A 117 -13.70 -7.03 -1.96
N GLU A 118 -13.53 -5.75 -1.57
CA GLU A 118 -12.22 -5.15 -1.36
C GLU A 118 -11.47 -5.83 -0.21
N ARG A 119 -12.12 -6.05 0.94
CA ARG A 119 -11.55 -6.76 2.09
C ARG A 119 -11.03 -8.13 1.68
N ASP A 120 -11.86 -8.94 1.03
CA ASP A 120 -11.50 -10.29 0.57
C ASP A 120 -10.27 -10.26 -0.36
N THR A 121 -10.19 -9.29 -1.25
CA THR A 121 -9.04 -9.09 -2.14
C THR A 121 -7.77 -8.74 -1.37
N LEU A 122 -7.87 -7.85 -0.38
CA LEU A 122 -6.75 -7.43 0.46
C LEU A 122 -6.25 -8.58 1.35
N GLU A 123 -7.16 -9.30 2.01
CA GLU A 123 -6.84 -10.47 2.84
C GLU A 123 -6.14 -11.57 2.02
N LYS A 124 -6.68 -11.91 0.86
CA LYS A 124 -6.07 -12.88 -0.07
C LYS A 124 -4.68 -12.46 -0.53
N THR A 125 -4.47 -11.16 -0.74
CA THR A 125 -3.17 -10.64 -1.17
C THR A 125 -2.17 -10.62 -0.02
N LEU A 126 -2.59 -10.23 1.18
CA LEU A 126 -1.75 -10.21 2.38
C LEU A 126 -1.43 -11.63 2.88
N GLY A 127 -2.35 -12.57 2.74
CA GLY A 127 -2.17 -13.96 3.14
C GLY A 127 -1.26 -14.79 2.22
N SER A 128 -0.89 -14.26 1.04
CA SER A 128 -0.06 -15.00 0.08
C SER A 128 1.16 -14.20 -0.38
N ASP A 129 2.34 -14.68 -0.04
CA ASP A 129 3.61 -14.07 -0.49
C ASP A 129 3.74 -14.04 -2.03
N ALA A 130 3.22 -15.07 -2.71
CA ALA A 130 3.21 -15.15 -4.16
C ALA A 130 2.31 -14.06 -4.78
N ARG A 131 1.13 -13.83 -4.23
CA ARG A 131 0.22 -12.76 -4.69
C ARG A 131 0.81 -11.38 -4.43
N LEU A 132 1.43 -11.16 -3.27
CA LEU A 132 2.12 -9.92 -2.94
C LEU A 132 3.27 -9.64 -3.93
N LYS A 133 4.09 -10.63 -4.24
CA LYS A 133 5.15 -10.52 -5.26
C LYS A 133 4.58 -10.21 -6.65
N THR A 134 3.48 -10.85 -7.03
CA THR A 134 2.81 -10.60 -8.32
C THR A 134 2.28 -9.17 -8.39
N LEU A 135 1.67 -8.65 -7.31
CA LEU A 135 1.23 -7.27 -7.23
C LEU A 135 2.39 -6.29 -7.39
N ILE A 136 3.49 -6.50 -6.65
CA ILE A 136 4.69 -5.66 -6.74
C ILE A 136 5.26 -5.68 -8.15
N LYS A 137 5.36 -6.86 -8.77
CA LYS A 137 5.82 -7.00 -10.15
C LYS A 137 4.95 -6.23 -11.15
N ARG A 138 3.63 -6.26 -10.96
CA ARG A 138 2.70 -5.49 -11.79
C ARG A 138 2.88 -3.98 -11.62
N GLU A 139 3.01 -3.50 -10.37
CA GLU A 139 3.29 -2.09 -10.08
C GLU A 139 4.60 -1.62 -10.71
N LEU A 140 5.66 -2.42 -10.59
CA LEU A 140 6.96 -2.10 -11.20
C LEU A 140 6.91 -2.05 -12.73
N LYS A 141 6.16 -2.96 -13.35
CA LYS A 141 5.95 -2.92 -14.81
C LYS A 141 5.22 -1.64 -15.23
N ALA A 142 4.14 -1.27 -14.54
CA ALA A 142 3.40 -0.04 -14.83
C ALA A 142 4.29 1.21 -14.69
N VAL A 143 5.15 1.26 -13.67
CA VAL A 143 6.13 2.34 -13.50
C VAL A 143 7.16 2.35 -14.64
N ALA A 144 7.63 1.17 -15.08
CA ALA A 144 8.56 1.07 -16.20
C ALA A 144 7.94 1.50 -17.54
N GLU A 145 6.66 1.20 -17.76
CA GLU A 145 5.91 1.64 -18.95
C GLU A 145 5.69 3.15 -18.97
N GLN A 146 5.46 3.75 -17.81
CA GLN A 146 5.14 5.16 -17.66
C GLN A 146 6.38 6.07 -17.66
N HIS A 147 7.51 5.58 -17.09
CA HIS A 147 8.70 6.39 -16.83
C HIS A 147 9.99 5.78 -17.40
N GLY A 148 9.93 4.61 -18.02
CA GLY A 148 11.08 3.95 -18.60
C GLY A 148 11.55 4.66 -19.88
N ASP A 149 12.87 4.77 -20.04
CA ASP A 149 13.51 5.25 -21.25
C ASP A 149 14.45 4.17 -21.85
N ALA A 150 14.92 4.41 -23.05
CA ALA A 150 15.86 3.53 -23.71
C ALA A 150 17.20 3.50 -22.94
N ARG A 151 17.84 2.35 -22.96
CA ARG A 151 19.15 2.17 -22.31
C ARG A 151 20.19 3.10 -22.93
N ARG A 152 20.79 3.96 -22.12
CA ARG A 152 21.81 4.94 -22.57
C ARG A 152 23.22 4.36 -22.58
N SER A 153 23.48 3.32 -21.77
CA SER A 153 24.80 2.66 -21.67
C SER A 153 24.77 1.34 -22.43
N PRO A 154 25.46 1.22 -23.59
CA PRO A 154 25.50 -0.03 -24.33
C PRO A 154 26.24 -1.12 -23.53
N LEU A 155 25.81 -2.37 -23.72
CA LEU A 155 26.59 -3.53 -23.28
C LEU A 155 27.64 -3.78 -24.34
N ALA A 156 28.90 -3.55 -24.01
CA ALA A 156 30.00 -3.92 -24.85
C ALA A 156 30.72 -5.14 -24.25
N VAL A 157 31.10 -6.06 -25.10
CA VAL A 157 32.02 -7.12 -24.71
C VAL A 157 33.37 -6.46 -24.50
N ARG A 158 33.98 -6.67 -23.34
CA ARG A 158 35.33 -6.17 -23.08
C ARG A 158 36.29 -6.91 -24.02
N GLU A 159 36.87 -6.17 -24.95
CA GLU A 159 37.99 -6.73 -25.72
C GLU A 159 39.12 -7.05 -24.73
N GLU A 160 39.75 -8.19 -24.94
CA GLU A 160 40.94 -8.51 -24.17
C GLU A 160 41.98 -7.42 -24.41
N ALA A 161 42.60 -6.95 -23.32
CA ALA A 161 43.66 -5.95 -23.42
C ALA A 161 44.78 -6.55 -24.30
N LYS A 162 44.96 -5.95 -25.46
CA LYS A 162 46.09 -6.32 -26.31
C LYS A 162 47.38 -6.00 -25.54
N ALA A 163 48.29 -6.95 -25.46
CA ALA A 163 49.61 -6.70 -24.97
C ALA A 163 50.29 -5.66 -25.92
N PHE A 164 50.80 -4.57 -25.37
CA PHE A 164 51.59 -3.64 -26.18
C PHE A 164 52.82 -4.38 -26.70
N SER A 165 53.13 -4.22 -27.96
CA SER A 165 54.37 -4.69 -28.50
C SER A 165 55.55 -3.85 -27.94
N GLU A 166 56.75 -4.44 -27.89
CA GLU A 166 57.95 -3.69 -27.43
C GLU A 166 58.21 -2.42 -28.26
N LEU A 167 57.81 -2.41 -29.51
CA LEU A 167 57.85 -1.24 -30.42
C LEU A 167 56.87 -0.11 -30.00
N GLU A 168 55.72 -0.45 -29.48
CA GLU A 168 54.72 0.53 -28.98
C GLU A 168 55.09 1.06 -27.61
N LEU A 169 55.91 0.35 -26.85
CA LEU A 169 56.45 0.78 -25.55
C LEU A 169 57.78 1.55 -25.67
N ALA A 170 58.44 1.50 -26.85
CA ALA A 170 59.62 2.29 -27.09
C ALA A 170 59.26 3.78 -27.03
N SER A 171 59.78 4.50 -26.06
CA SER A 171 59.62 5.95 -25.99
C SER A 171 60.23 6.58 -27.24
N VAL A 172 59.44 7.40 -27.92
CA VAL A 172 59.98 8.25 -28.97
C VAL A 172 60.89 9.28 -28.26
N ASP A 173 62.20 9.19 -28.46
CA ASP A 173 63.12 10.20 -27.94
C ASP A 173 62.67 11.57 -28.41
N PRO A 174 62.66 12.59 -27.52
CA PRO A 174 62.30 13.93 -27.92
C PRO A 174 63.34 14.43 -28.91
N LEU A 175 62.89 14.74 -30.13
CA LEU A 175 63.70 15.44 -31.11
C LEU A 175 64.08 16.81 -30.51
N THR A 176 65.29 16.93 -30.03
CA THR A 176 65.91 18.23 -29.70
C THR A 176 66.23 18.92 -30.99
N ILE A 177 65.56 20.04 -31.27
CA ILE A 177 65.92 21.00 -32.34
C ILE A 177 66.89 22.00 -31.78
#